data_43f59c1ce112267457b6e5c5dea5a81f
#
_entry.id   43f59c1ce112267457b6e5c5dea5a81f
#
_cell.length_a   1.000
_cell.length_b   1.000
_cell.length_c   1.000
_cell.angle_alpha   90.00
_cell.angle_beta   90.00
_cell.angle_gamma   90.00
#
_symmetry.space_group_name_H-M   'P 1'
#
loop_
_entity.id
_entity.type
_entity.pdbx_description
1 polymer ?
#
loop_
_entity_poly.entity_id
_entity_poly.type
_entity_poly.pdbx_seq_one_letter_code
_entity_poly.pdbx_strand_id
1 'polypeptide(L)'
;MLKILIPTTMLILATWLTPPKWLWPSSLLNSLLIALTSLLWLKNTSETGWTFLNPYLAADPLSTPLLILSCWLLPLMILASQNHTSHEPINRQRMYITLLASLQFFLILAFSATEMIMFYVMFEATLIPTLILITRWGNQAERLNAGTYFLFYTLAGSLPLLIALLLLQNSNGSLSLLMLPHLGQLELTSYADKIWWAGCILAFLVKMPLYGVHLWLPKAHVEAPIAGSMVLAAVLLKLGGYGMMRILVTLDPLTKELSYPFIVLALWGVIMTGSICMRQTDLKSLM
;
A
#
# COMPACT_ATOMS: atom_id res chain seq x y z
N MET A 1 -14.99 -7.02 9.89
CA MET A 1 -14.58 -6.12 8.80
C MET A 1 -15.54 -4.94 8.61
N LEU A 2 -16.84 -5.16 8.39
CA LEU A 2 -17.84 -4.09 8.14
C LEU A 2 -17.89 -2.98 9.21
N LYS A 3 -17.66 -3.32 10.49
CA LYS A 3 -17.62 -2.34 11.60
C LYS A 3 -16.56 -1.24 11.45
N ILE A 4 -15.58 -1.42 10.58
CA ILE A 4 -14.52 -0.44 10.31
C ILE A 4 -14.70 0.15 8.91
N LEU A 5 -15.12 -0.64 7.91
CA LEU A 5 -15.36 -0.15 6.57
C LEU A 5 -16.52 0.86 6.49
N ILE A 6 -17.63 0.61 7.20
CA ILE A 6 -18.76 1.54 7.22
C ILE A 6 -18.37 2.90 7.81
N PRO A 7 -17.73 2.99 9.00
CA PRO A 7 -17.29 4.28 9.52
C PRO A 7 -16.27 5.00 8.62
N THR A 8 -15.38 4.29 7.92
CA THR A 8 -14.43 4.94 7.00
C THR A 8 -15.13 5.54 5.78
N THR A 9 -16.11 4.86 5.20
CA THR A 9 -16.94 5.44 4.12
C THR A 9 -17.81 6.58 4.61
N MET A 10 -18.39 6.47 5.81
CA MET A 10 -19.18 7.55 6.42
C MET A 10 -18.33 8.77 6.74
N LEU A 11 -17.04 8.59 7.06
CA LEU A 11 -16.13 9.72 7.28
C LEU A 11 -15.98 10.54 6.00
N ILE A 12 -15.90 9.92 4.81
CA ILE A 12 -15.83 10.61 3.53
C ILE A 12 -17.09 11.49 3.34
N LEU A 13 -18.28 10.96 3.58
CA LEU A 13 -19.52 11.71 3.47
C LEU A 13 -19.62 12.82 4.53
N ALA A 14 -19.22 12.53 5.76
CA ALA A 14 -19.26 13.47 6.86
C ALA A 14 -18.39 14.71 6.62
N THR A 15 -17.24 14.59 5.94
CA THR A 15 -16.37 15.73 5.62
C THR A 15 -17.06 16.79 4.74
N TRP A 16 -18.03 16.40 3.92
CA TRP A 16 -18.78 17.31 3.07
C TRP A 16 -20.01 17.93 3.76
N LEU A 17 -20.61 17.22 4.73
CA LEU A 17 -21.78 17.65 5.47
C LEU A 17 -21.44 18.53 6.67
N THR A 18 -20.25 18.40 7.25
CA THR A 18 -19.86 19.14 8.46
C THR A 18 -19.62 20.64 8.17
N PRO A 19 -20.05 21.54 9.10
CA PRO A 19 -19.76 22.97 8.98
C PRO A 19 -18.25 23.24 9.13
N PRO A 20 -17.75 24.33 8.53
CA PRO A 20 -16.29 24.57 8.43
C PRO A 20 -15.57 24.64 9.79
N LYS A 21 -16.22 25.16 10.82
CA LYS A 21 -15.65 25.25 12.19
C LYS A 21 -15.41 23.88 12.83
N TRP A 22 -16.22 22.89 12.49
CA TRP A 22 -16.18 21.54 13.08
C TRP A 22 -15.49 20.50 12.18
N LEU A 23 -15.01 20.92 11.01
CA LEU A 23 -14.41 20.02 10.01
C LEU A 23 -13.25 19.20 10.60
N TRP A 24 -12.26 19.88 11.19
CA TRP A 24 -11.06 19.24 11.76
C TRP A 24 -11.36 18.44 13.04
N PRO A 25 -12.05 19.00 14.05
CA PRO A 25 -12.37 18.23 15.26
C PRO A 25 -13.23 17.00 14.97
N SER A 26 -14.24 17.11 14.11
CA SER A 26 -15.10 15.97 13.78
C SER A 26 -14.39 14.88 13.00
N SER A 27 -13.54 15.24 11.99
CA SER A 27 -12.76 14.28 11.24
C SER A 27 -11.73 13.55 12.11
N LEU A 28 -11.10 14.28 13.04
CA LEU A 28 -10.14 13.72 13.98
C LEU A 28 -10.83 12.77 14.97
N LEU A 29 -11.97 13.17 15.54
CA LEU A 29 -12.71 12.34 16.49
C LEU A 29 -13.21 11.06 15.84
N ASN A 30 -13.78 11.13 14.65
CA ASN A 30 -14.24 9.96 13.91
C ASN A 30 -13.07 9.03 13.53
N SER A 31 -11.93 9.58 13.09
CA SER A 31 -10.75 8.76 12.77
C SER A 31 -10.15 8.08 14.00
N LEU A 32 -10.15 8.74 15.18
CA LEU A 32 -9.74 8.13 16.44
C LEU A 32 -10.68 7.00 16.87
N LEU A 33 -12.00 7.18 16.72
CA LEU A 33 -12.96 6.11 17.00
C LEU A 33 -12.73 4.88 16.11
N ILE A 34 -12.43 5.09 14.82
CA ILE A 34 -12.06 4.00 13.90
C ILE A 34 -10.77 3.31 14.36
N ALA A 35 -9.75 4.07 14.76
CA ALA A 35 -8.52 3.52 15.29
C ALA A 35 -8.72 2.71 16.57
N LEU A 36 -9.53 3.19 17.51
CA LEU A 36 -9.86 2.47 18.75
C LEU A 36 -10.64 1.17 18.47
N THR A 37 -11.61 1.22 17.54
CA THR A 37 -12.37 0.01 17.18
C THR A 37 -11.49 -1.03 16.47
N SER A 38 -10.43 -0.63 15.77
CA SER A 38 -9.48 -1.56 15.13
C SER A 38 -8.70 -2.40 16.14
N LEU A 39 -8.47 -1.92 17.38
CA LEU A 39 -7.80 -2.70 18.42
C LEU A 39 -8.57 -3.97 18.83
N LEU A 40 -9.87 -4.02 18.57
CA LEU A 40 -10.65 -5.24 18.82
C LEU A 40 -10.16 -6.44 17.98
N TRP A 41 -9.49 -6.19 16.87
CA TRP A 41 -8.92 -7.26 16.05
C TRP A 41 -7.74 -7.98 16.72
N LEU A 42 -7.02 -7.32 17.63
CA LEU A 42 -5.91 -7.94 18.37
C LEU A 42 -6.36 -9.10 19.27
N LYS A 43 -7.61 -9.11 19.71
CA LYS A 43 -8.10 -10.21 20.57
C LYS A 43 -8.15 -11.55 19.85
N ASN A 44 -8.30 -11.55 18.53
CA ASN A 44 -8.48 -12.75 17.72
C ASN A 44 -7.18 -13.22 17.03
N THR A 45 -6.05 -12.55 17.27
CA THR A 45 -4.75 -12.91 16.66
C THR A 45 -4.10 -14.15 17.26
N SER A 46 -4.60 -14.64 18.40
CA SER A 46 -4.12 -15.88 19.04
C SER A 46 -4.56 -17.15 18.32
N GLU A 47 -5.55 -17.07 17.45
CA GLU A 47 -6.03 -18.18 16.66
C GLU A 47 -5.24 -18.25 15.35
N THR A 48 -4.59 -19.37 15.10
CA THR A 48 -3.87 -19.67 13.87
C THR A 48 -4.88 -19.92 12.75
N GLY A 49 -5.20 -18.90 11.98
CA GLY A 49 -6.13 -19.05 10.87
C GLY A 49 -6.77 -17.76 10.39
N TRP A 50 -7.58 -17.89 9.37
CA TRP A 50 -8.34 -16.78 8.84
C TRP A 50 -9.54 -16.47 9.73
N THR A 51 -9.68 -15.23 10.15
CA THR A 51 -10.79 -14.74 10.97
C THR A 51 -11.68 -13.79 10.15
N PHE A 52 -12.95 -13.66 10.56
CA PHE A 52 -13.92 -12.78 9.89
C PHE A 52 -14.15 -13.09 8.41
N LEU A 53 -14.17 -14.39 8.07
CA LEU A 53 -14.35 -14.88 6.72
C LEU A 53 -15.65 -14.37 6.09
N ASN A 54 -15.50 -13.53 5.07
CA ASN A 54 -16.51 -13.20 4.09
C ASN A 54 -15.99 -13.64 2.71
N PRO A 55 -16.86 -13.77 1.67
CA PRO A 55 -16.41 -14.16 0.34
C PRO A 55 -15.25 -13.31 -0.20
N TYR A 56 -15.24 -12.01 0.09
CA TYR A 56 -14.26 -11.06 -0.44
C TYR A 56 -13.29 -10.52 0.60
N LEU A 57 -13.59 -10.64 1.88
CA LEU A 57 -12.83 -9.99 2.97
C LEU A 57 -12.58 -10.97 4.10
N ALA A 58 -11.34 -11.05 4.54
CA ALA A 58 -10.94 -11.81 5.72
C ALA A 58 -9.77 -11.12 6.43
N ALA A 59 -9.44 -11.56 7.62
CA ALA A 59 -8.27 -11.08 8.35
C ALA A 59 -7.42 -12.28 8.79
N ASP A 60 -6.11 -12.15 8.57
CA ASP A 60 -5.08 -13.10 8.97
C ASP A 60 -4.25 -12.55 10.12
N PRO A 61 -3.51 -13.38 10.83
CA PRO A 61 -2.50 -12.93 11.79
C PRO A 61 -1.45 -12.00 11.18
N LEU A 62 -1.15 -12.15 9.88
CA LEU A 62 -0.21 -11.31 9.14
C LEU A 62 -0.85 -9.97 8.71
N SER A 63 -2.12 -9.97 8.33
CA SER A 63 -2.82 -8.76 7.87
C SER A 63 -3.34 -7.90 9.02
N THR A 64 -3.68 -8.49 10.17
CA THR A 64 -4.27 -7.75 11.31
C THR A 64 -3.39 -6.61 11.83
N PRO A 65 -2.07 -6.76 12.08
CA PRO A 65 -1.25 -5.64 12.54
C PRO A 65 -1.14 -4.53 11.50
N LEU A 66 -1.14 -4.87 10.19
CA LEU A 66 -1.09 -3.88 9.11
C LEU A 66 -2.42 -3.11 8.99
N LEU A 67 -3.55 -3.79 9.20
CA LEU A 67 -4.87 -3.17 9.27
C LEU A 67 -4.98 -2.18 10.43
N ILE A 68 -4.50 -2.57 11.62
CA ILE A 68 -4.49 -1.69 12.78
C ILE A 68 -3.58 -0.49 12.54
N LEU A 69 -2.37 -0.73 12.01
CA LEU A 69 -1.43 0.34 11.68
C LEU A 69 -2.08 1.36 10.73
N SER A 70 -2.73 0.90 9.65
CA SER A 70 -3.40 1.79 8.69
C SER A 70 -4.50 2.63 9.35
N CYS A 71 -5.28 2.05 10.27
CA CYS A 71 -6.31 2.78 11.01
C CYS A 71 -5.73 3.83 11.96
N TRP A 72 -4.60 3.56 12.61
CA TRP A 72 -3.93 4.51 13.51
C TRP A 72 -3.22 5.64 12.77
N LEU A 73 -2.81 5.42 11.54
CA LEU A 73 -2.15 6.46 10.74
C LEU A 73 -3.09 7.60 10.34
N LEU A 74 -4.38 7.33 10.09
CA LEU A 74 -5.31 8.37 9.65
C LEU A 74 -5.40 9.54 10.64
N PRO A 75 -5.69 9.34 11.94
CA PRO A 75 -5.75 10.45 12.89
C PRO A 75 -4.40 11.19 13.00
N LEU A 76 -3.28 10.47 12.93
CA LEU A 76 -1.95 11.10 12.97
C LEU A 76 -1.69 11.97 11.74
N MET A 77 -2.11 11.52 10.55
CA MET A 77 -2.02 12.30 9.31
C MET A 77 -2.87 13.57 9.35
N ILE A 78 -4.09 13.48 9.90
CA ILE A 78 -4.98 14.63 10.08
C ILE A 78 -4.33 15.64 11.02
N LEU A 79 -3.79 15.21 12.16
CA LEU A 79 -3.09 16.07 13.11
C LEU A 79 -1.86 16.74 12.50
N ALA A 80 -1.01 15.97 11.81
CA ALA A 80 0.22 16.48 11.22
C ALA A 80 -0.01 17.50 10.10
N SER A 81 -1.13 17.39 9.39
CA SER A 81 -1.45 18.24 8.24
C SER A 81 -2.27 19.49 8.59
N GLN A 82 -2.84 19.58 9.79
CA GLN A 82 -3.76 20.64 10.19
C GLN A 82 -3.17 22.04 9.99
N ASN A 83 -1.95 22.29 10.46
CA ASN A 83 -1.33 23.60 10.35
C ASN A 83 -1.00 24.00 8.91
N HIS A 84 -0.55 23.04 8.11
CA HIS A 84 -0.19 23.29 6.70
C HIS A 84 -1.41 23.63 5.85
N THR A 85 -2.55 22.98 6.09
CA THR A 85 -3.76 23.13 5.28
C THR A 85 -4.75 24.17 5.84
N SER A 86 -4.55 24.66 7.07
CA SER A 86 -5.45 25.65 7.69
C SER A 86 -5.57 26.96 6.93
N HIS A 87 -4.55 27.35 6.18
CA HIS A 87 -4.53 28.57 5.36
C HIS A 87 -5.21 28.43 4.00
N GLU A 88 -5.58 27.19 3.62
CA GLU A 88 -6.24 26.97 2.34
C GLU A 88 -7.76 27.19 2.41
N PRO A 89 -8.44 27.45 1.26
CA PRO A 89 -9.89 27.57 1.22
C PRO A 89 -10.58 26.24 1.65
N ILE A 90 -11.73 26.35 2.30
CA ILE A 90 -12.45 25.24 2.95
C ILE A 90 -12.68 24.04 2.01
N ASN A 91 -13.00 24.32 0.74
CA ASN A 91 -13.23 23.24 -0.24
C ASN A 91 -11.95 22.43 -0.49
N ARG A 92 -10.78 23.05 -0.48
CA ARG A 92 -9.50 22.33 -0.59
C ARG A 92 -9.18 21.50 0.65
N GLN A 93 -9.48 22.04 1.84
CA GLN A 93 -9.33 21.29 3.09
C GLN A 93 -10.23 20.04 3.10
N ARG A 94 -11.48 20.16 2.66
CA ARG A 94 -12.40 19.03 2.51
C ARG A 94 -11.84 17.98 1.54
N MET A 95 -11.41 18.41 0.36
CA MET A 95 -10.79 17.51 -0.63
C MET A 95 -9.57 16.78 -0.07
N TYR A 96 -8.74 17.47 0.71
CA TYR A 96 -7.57 16.87 1.33
C TYR A 96 -7.94 15.75 2.32
N ILE A 97 -8.87 16.01 3.22
CA ILE A 97 -9.33 15.01 4.21
C ILE A 97 -10.04 13.84 3.51
N THR A 98 -10.83 14.10 2.47
CA THR A 98 -11.48 13.03 1.69
C THR A 98 -10.47 12.13 0.99
N LEU A 99 -9.36 12.68 0.47
CA LEU A 99 -8.28 11.89 -0.13
C LEU A 99 -7.56 11.01 0.91
N LEU A 100 -7.30 11.53 2.10
CA LEU A 100 -6.73 10.72 3.19
C LEU A 100 -7.67 9.59 3.62
N ALA A 101 -8.96 9.87 3.74
CA ALA A 101 -9.96 8.87 4.10
C ALA A 101 -10.16 7.82 2.99
N SER A 102 -10.17 8.23 1.71
CA SER A 102 -10.25 7.29 0.58
C SER A 102 -9.01 6.40 0.48
N LEU A 103 -7.84 6.94 0.76
CA LEU A 103 -6.61 6.17 0.80
C LEU A 103 -6.68 5.09 1.90
N GLN A 104 -7.11 5.46 3.11
CA GLN A 104 -7.31 4.47 4.19
C GLN A 104 -8.33 3.39 3.78
N PHE A 105 -9.42 3.77 3.14
CA PHE A 105 -10.43 2.82 2.67
C PHE A 105 -9.83 1.79 1.72
N PHE A 106 -9.07 2.22 0.71
CA PHE A 106 -8.40 1.30 -0.21
C PHE A 106 -7.36 0.41 0.46
N LEU A 107 -6.61 0.94 1.44
CA LEU A 107 -5.64 0.17 2.21
C LEU A 107 -6.31 -0.92 3.05
N ILE A 108 -7.42 -0.62 3.72
CA ILE A 108 -8.17 -1.63 4.49
C ILE A 108 -8.68 -2.72 3.56
N LEU A 109 -9.21 -2.38 2.39
CA LEU A 109 -9.67 -3.37 1.41
C LEU A 109 -8.52 -4.20 0.85
N ALA A 110 -7.37 -3.60 0.57
CA ALA A 110 -6.20 -4.31 0.07
C ALA A 110 -5.66 -5.36 1.08
N PHE A 111 -5.51 -4.98 2.36
CA PHE A 111 -5.01 -5.90 3.39
C PHE A 111 -6.03 -6.96 3.81
N SER A 112 -7.31 -6.73 3.58
CA SER A 112 -8.38 -7.68 3.91
C SER A 112 -8.85 -8.53 2.74
N ALA A 113 -8.32 -8.33 1.53
CA ALA A 113 -8.74 -9.06 0.34
C ALA A 113 -8.48 -10.57 0.47
N THR A 114 -9.48 -11.39 0.14
CA THR A 114 -9.38 -12.85 0.07
C THR A 114 -8.98 -13.35 -1.31
N GLU A 115 -9.19 -12.55 -2.35
CA GLU A 115 -8.83 -12.86 -3.73
C GLU A 115 -7.66 -12.00 -4.20
N MET A 116 -6.74 -12.60 -4.97
CA MET A 116 -5.57 -11.89 -5.52
C MET A 116 -5.95 -10.78 -6.49
N ILE A 117 -7.02 -10.94 -7.28
CA ILE A 117 -7.50 -9.89 -8.19
C ILE A 117 -8.03 -8.71 -7.38
N MET A 118 -8.83 -8.95 -6.33
CA MET A 118 -9.32 -7.90 -5.45
C MET A 118 -8.16 -7.16 -4.77
N PHE A 119 -7.16 -7.90 -4.30
CA PHE A 119 -5.93 -7.32 -3.77
C PHE A 119 -5.25 -6.42 -4.80
N TYR A 120 -5.07 -6.90 -6.05
CA TYR A 120 -4.44 -6.13 -7.12
C TYR A 120 -5.20 -4.83 -7.42
N VAL A 121 -6.52 -4.90 -7.59
CA VAL A 121 -7.35 -3.72 -7.88
C VAL A 121 -7.24 -2.68 -6.77
N MET A 122 -7.30 -3.10 -5.49
CA MET A 122 -7.20 -2.17 -4.36
C MET A 122 -5.78 -1.64 -4.18
N PHE A 123 -4.76 -2.45 -4.46
CA PHE A 123 -3.35 -2.06 -4.50
C PHE A 123 -3.09 -0.94 -5.51
N GLU A 124 -3.66 -1.04 -6.73
CA GLU A 124 -3.58 0.01 -7.73
C GLU A 124 -4.44 1.23 -7.37
N ALA A 125 -5.62 1.03 -6.81
CA ALA A 125 -6.49 2.12 -6.39
C ALA A 125 -5.84 3.06 -5.36
N THR A 126 -4.90 2.56 -4.54
CA THR A 126 -4.15 3.41 -3.60
C THR A 126 -3.27 4.45 -4.30
N LEU A 127 -2.89 4.23 -5.57
CA LEU A 127 -2.06 5.17 -6.34
C LEU A 127 -2.79 6.47 -6.65
N ILE A 128 -4.11 6.43 -6.87
CA ILE A 128 -4.88 7.60 -7.26
C ILE A 128 -4.85 8.69 -6.17
N PRO A 129 -5.26 8.42 -4.92
CA PRO A 129 -5.23 9.44 -3.88
C PRO A 129 -3.81 9.88 -3.52
N THR A 130 -2.83 8.96 -3.54
CA THR A 130 -1.44 9.32 -3.23
C THR A 130 -0.82 10.20 -4.30
N LEU A 131 -1.08 9.93 -5.59
CA LEU A 131 -0.64 10.78 -6.69
C LEU A 131 -1.21 12.21 -6.55
N ILE A 132 -2.51 12.34 -6.27
CA ILE A 132 -3.16 13.64 -6.11
C ILE A 132 -2.59 14.38 -4.89
N LEU A 133 -2.31 13.68 -3.79
CA LEU A 133 -1.68 14.28 -2.61
C LEU A 133 -0.29 14.84 -2.93
N ILE A 134 0.55 14.11 -3.66
CA ILE A 134 1.89 14.55 -4.04
C ILE A 134 1.83 15.71 -5.01
N THR A 135 1.05 15.60 -6.09
CA THR A 135 1.03 16.61 -7.17
C THR A 135 0.36 17.91 -6.76
N ARG A 136 -0.67 17.87 -5.90
CA ARG A 136 -1.44 19.06 -5.54
C ARG A 136 -0.92 19.76 -4.28
N TRP A 137 -0.52 19.02 -3.25
CA TRP A 137 -0.07 19.56 -1.96
C TRP A 137 1.43 19.38 -1.71
N GLY A 138 2.20 18.96 -2.71
CA GLY A 138 3.66 18.90 -2.63
C GLY A 138 4.29 20.30 -2.43
N ASN A 139 5.43 20.35 -1.74
CA ASN A 139 6.04 21.59 -1.28
C ASN A 139 6.80 22.35 -2.37
N GLN A 140 7.39 21.66 -3.36
CA GLN A 140 8.26 22.25 -4.37
C GLN A 140 7.62 22.30 -5.76
N ALA A 141 8.22 23.09 -6.67
CA ALA A 141 7.75 23.19 -8.04
C ALA A 141 7.89 21.86 -8.82
N GLU A 142 8.86 21.03 -8.45
CA GLU A 142 9.14 19.74 -9.10
C GLU A 142 8.16 18.61 -8.73
N ARG A 143 7.15 18.89 -7.92
CA ARG A 143 6.12 17.93 -7.50
C ARG A 143 5.42 17.20 -8.65
N LEU A 144 5.25 17.87 -9.80
CA LEU A 144 4.65 17.23 -10.98
C LEU A 144 5.59 16.18 -11.57
N ASN A 145 6.88 16.48 -11.67
CA ASN A 145 7.87 15.51 -12.13
C ASN A 145 7.95 14.31 -11.18
N ALA A 146 7.97 14.54 -9.86
CA ALA A 146 7.95 13.46 -8.87
C ALA A 146 6.71 12.59 -8.99
N GLY A 147 5.53 13.19 -9.23
CA GLY A 147 4.28 12.47 -9.47
C GLY A 147 4.32 11.62 -10.75
N THR A 148 4.88 12.13 -11.84
CA THR A 148 5.03 11.35 -13.08
C THR A 148 5.98 10.17 -12.92
N TYR A 149 7.14 10.37 -12.26
CA TYR A 149 8.05 9.26 -11.92
C TYR A 149 7.33 8.18 -11.09
N PHE A 150 6.64 8.59 -10.02
CA PHE A 150 5.88 7.69 -9.17
C PHE A 150 4.87 6.85 -9.97
N LEU A 151 4.10 7.52 -10.85
CA LEU A 151 3.07 6.86 -11.67
C LEU A 151 3.70 5.88 -12.66
N PHE A 152 4.72 6.29 -13.43
CA PHE A 152 5.31 5.43 -14.45
C PHE A 152 6.01 4.21 -13.86
N TYR A 153 6.81 4.38 -12.80
CA TYR A 153 7.48 3.25 -12.16
C TYR A 153 6.48 2.23 -11.60
N THR A 154 5.45 2.70 -10.92
CA THR A 154 4.46 1.80 -10.31
C THR A 154 3.59 1.11 -11.34
N LEU A 155 3.11 1.80 -12.38
CA LEU A 155 2.31 1.18 -13.44
C LEU A 155 3.14 0.22 -14.30
N ALA A 156 4.38 0.58 -14.67
CA ALA A 156 5.24 -0.32 -15.42
C ALA A 156 5.53 -1.64 -14.69
N GLY A 157 5.59 -1.59 -13.34
CA GLY A 157 5.72 -2.80 -12.53
C GLY A 157 4.44 -3.61 -12.39
N SER A 158 3.29 -2.95 -12.29
CA SER A 158 2.02 -3.62 -11.99
C SER A 158 1.33 -4.23 -13.20
N LEU A 159 1.51 -3.70 -14.41
CA LEU A 159 0.92 -4.29 -15.61
C LEU A 159 1.36 -5.74 -15.88
N PRO A 160 2.64 -6.13 -15.77
CA PRO A 160 3.04 -7.52 -15.87
C PRO A 160 2.38 -8.42 -14.81
N LEU A 161 2.18 -7.90 -13.59
CA LEU A 161 1.48 -8.62 -12.52
C LEU A 161 0.02 -8.93 -12.90
N LEU A 162 -0.70 -7.98 -13.52
CA LEU A 162 -2.06 -8.23 -13.98
C LEU A 162 -2.12 -9.38 -14.96
N ILE A 163 -1.24 -9.37 -15.99
CA ILE A 163 -1.17 -10.44 -16.98
C ILE A 163 -0.86 -11.78 -16.30
N ALA A 164 0.10 -11.77 -15.38
CA ALA A 164 0.49 -12.97 -14.65
C ALA A 164 -0.65 -13.54 -13.78
N LEU A 165 -1.44 -12.70 -13.13
CA LEU A 165 -2.62 -13.13 -12.36
C LEU A 165 -3.73 -13.69 -13.25
N LEU A 166 -3.98 -13.11 -14.42
CA LEU A 166 -4.97 -13.62 -15.37
C LEU A 166 -4.57 -14.98 -15.93
N LEU A 167 -3.29 -15.19 -16.21
CA LEU A 167 -2.76 -16.50 -16.63
C LEU A 167 -2.93 -17.53 -15.50
N LEU A 168 -2.66 -17.16 -14.27
CA LEU A 168 -2.84 -18.00 -13.10
C LEU A 168 -4.32 -18.35 -12.86
N GLN A 169 -5.23 -17.42 -13.09
CA GLN A 169 -6.66 -17.67 -13.04
C GLN A 169 -7.10 -18.67 -14.10
N ASN A 170 -6.56 -18.56 -15.31
CA ASN A 170 -6.91 -19.46 -16.41
C ASN A 170 -6.41 -20.90 -16.16
N SER A 171 -5.24 -21.04 -15.51
CA SER A 171 -4.67 -22.37 -15.19
C SER A 171 -5.35 -23.02 -13.98
N ASN A 172 -5.59 -22.28 -12.91
CA ASN A 172 -6.05 -22.82 -11.62
C ASN A 172 -7.57 -22.71 -11.40
N GLY A 173 -8.28 -21.95 -12.23
CA GLY A 173 -9.73 -21.73 -12.13
C GLY A 173 -10.16 -20.80 -10.98
N SER A 174 -9.33 -20.57 -9.96
CA SER A 174 -9.63 -19.68 -8.84
C SER A 174 -8.37 -18.97 -8.34
N LEU A 175 -8.51 -17.70 -7.90
CA LEU A 175 -7.43 -16.89 -7.32
C LEU A 175 -7.64 -16.60 -5.83
N SER A 176 -8.40 -17.45 -5.14
CA SER A 176 -8.60 -17.30 -3.70
C SER A 176 -7.30 -17.61 -2.95
N LEU A 177 -6.86 -16.68 -2.10
CA LEU A 177 -5.68 -16.84 -1.25
C LEU A 177 -5.76 -18.03 -0.31
N LEU A 178 -6.97 -18.48 0.00
CA LEU A 178 -7.23 -19.66 0.83
C LEU A 178 -6.95 -20.96 0.09
N MET A 179 -7.31 -21.02 -1.18
CA MET A 179 -7.23 -22.25 -2.00
C MET A 179 -5.89 -22.40 -2.72
N LEU A 180 -5.26 -21.28 -3.10
CA LEU A 180 -4.00 -21.27 -3.88
C LEU A 180 -2.90 -22.17 -3.28
N PRO A 181 -2.62 -22.20 -1.97
CA PRO A 181 -1.59 -23.06 -1.41
C PRO A 181 -1.93 -24.56 -1.51
N HIS A 182 -3.21 -24.91 -1.68
CA HIS A 182 -3.71 -26.28 -1.72
C HIS A 182 -3.92 -26.80 -3.15
N LEU A 183 -3.92 -25.94 -4.16
CA LEU A 183 -4.18 -26.30 -5.58
C LEU A 183 -3.02 -27.03 -6.28
N GLY A 184 -2.03 -27.50 -5.54
CA GLY A 184 -0.90 -28.24 -6.07
C GLY A 184 0.28 -27.34 -6.52
N GLN A 185 1.45 -27.92 -6.51
CA GLN A 185 2.67 -27.25 -6.98
C GLN A 185 2.59 -27.12 -8.49
N LEU A 186 2.72 -25.88 -8.97
CA LEU A 186 2.87 -25.61 -10.40
C LEU A 186 4.21 -26.21 -10.84
N GLU A 187 4.17 -27.33 -11.59
CA GLU A 187 5.36 -27.89 -12.23
C GLU A 187 5.75 -27.00 -13.42
N LEU A 188 6.48 -25.96 -13.13
CA LEU A 188 6.88 -24.94 -14.07
C LEU A 188 8.33 -25.20 -14.50
N THR A 189 8.51 -25.90 -15.61
CA THR A 189 9.85 -26.29 -16.12
C THR A 189 10.30 -25.45 -17.32
N SER A 190 9.36 -24.71 -17.93
CA SER A 190 9.65 -23.98 -19.17
C SER A 190 10.25 -22.59 -18.91
N TYR A 191 10.92 -22.02 -19.94
CA TYR A 191 11.39 -20.63 -19.88
C TYR A 191 10.26 -19.62 -19.76
N ALA A 192 9.08 -19.92 -20.31
CA ALA A 192 7.89 -19.09 -20.19
C ALA A 192 7.46 -18.93 -18.73
N ASP A 193 7.59 -19.99 -17.94
CA ASP A 193 7.22 -19.99 -16.53
C ASP A 193 8.16 -19.12 -15.69
N LYS A 194 9.45 -19.08 -16.04
CA LYS A 194 10.42 -18.19 -15.40
C LYS A 194 10.12 -16.72 -15.65
N ILE A 195 9.70 -16.38 -16.88
CA ILE A 195 9.28 -15.01 -17.24
C ILE A 195 7.98 -14.66 -16.51
N TRP A 196 7.05 -15.60 -16.45
CA TRP A 196 5.79 -15.43 -15.71
C TRP A 196 6.04 -15.18 -14.21
N TRP A 197 6.92 -15.96 -13.58
CA TRP A 197 7.35 -15.76 -12.18
C TRP A 197 7.95 -14.36 -11.99
N ALA A 198 8.84 -13.93 -12.88
CA ALA A 198 9.42 -12.59 -12.83
C ALA A 198 8.34 -11.50 -12.92
N GLY A 199 7.33 -11.67 -13.77
CA GLY A 199 6.18 -10.76 -13.87
C GLY A 199 5.36 -10.67 -12.58
N CYS A 200 5.18 -11.79 -11.87
CA CYS A 200 4.50 -11.82 -10.58
C CYS A 200 5.22 -11.00 -9.50
N ILE A 201 6.55 -11.03 -9.48
CA ILE A 201 7.34 -10.40 -8.41
C ILE A 201 7.72 -8.96 -8.73
N LEU A 202 7.85 -8.60 -10.00
CA LEU A 202 8.35 -7.30 -10.44
C LEU A 202 7.58 -6.12 -9.82
N ALA A 203 6.25 -6.21 -9.75
CA ALA A 203 5.42 -5.17 -9.13
C ALA A 203 5.81 -4.90 -7.66
N PHE A 204 6.08 -5.96 -6.91
CA PHE A 204 6.44 -5.85 -5.50
C PHE A 204 7.88 -5.37 -5.31
N LEU A 205 8.80 -5.74 -6.21
CA LEU A 205 10.17 -5.25 -6.22
C LEU A 205 10.24 -3.74 -6.52
N VAL A 206 9.33 -3.23 -7.34
CA VAL A 206 9.22 -1.79 -7.60
C VAL A 206 8.62 -1.06 -6.40
N LYS A 207 7.58 -1.62 -5.77
CA LYS A 207 6.93 -1.02 -4.58
C LYS A 207 7.81 -1.11 -3.32
N MET A 208 8.50 -2.25 -3.12
CA MET A 208 9.56 -2.39 -2.11
C MET A 208 10.90 -2.04 -2.77
N PRO A 209 11.28 -0.79 -2.87
CA PRO A 209 12.26 -0.27 -3.81
C PRO A 209 13.55 -1.08 -3.81
N LEU A 210 13.64 -2.06 -4.73
CA LEU A 210 14.87 -2.79 -4.97
C LEU A 210 15.88 -1.87 -5.65
N TYR A 211 17.16 -2.07 -5.36
CA TYR A 211 18.22 -1.28 -5.99
C TYR A 211 18.12 -1.34 -7.52
N GLY A 212 18.14 -0.18 -8.17
CA GLY A 212 17.89 0.00 -9.60
C GLY A 212 16.49 0.53 -9.94
N VAL A 213 15.45 0.08 -9.27
CA VAL A 213 14.06 0.56 -9.43
C VAL A 213 13.56 1.43 -8.28
N HIS A 214 14.47 1.88 -7.39
CA HIS A 214 14.18 2.68 -6.20
C HIS A 214 14.10 4.20 -6.44
N LEU A 215 14.48 4.70 -7.61
CA LEU A 215 14.66 6.13 -7.88
C LEU A 215 13.37 6.98 -7.74
N TRP A 216 12.22 6.34 -7.83
CA TRP A 216 10.92 6.99 -7.62
C TRP A 216 10.71 7.41 -6.16
N LEU A 217 11.23 6.63 -5.19
CA LEU A 217 10.97 6.82 -3.77
C LEU A 217 11.62 8.10 -3.20
N PRO A 218 12.92 8.39 -3.38
CA PRO A 218 13.51 9.63 -2.89
C PRO A 218 12.82 10.86 -3.46
N LYS A 219 12.51 10.87 -4.77
CA LYS A 219 11.82 11.98 -5.42
C LYS A 219 10.40 12.17 -4.87
N ALA A 220 9.62 11.09 -4.80
CA ALA A 220 8.26 11.16 -4.27
C ALA A 220 8.24 11.57 -2.79
N HIS A 221 9.21 11.09 -1.99
CA HIS A 221 9.26 11.34 -0.54
C HIS A 221 9.66 12.80 -0.21
N VAL A 222 10.60 13.36 -0.96
CA VAL A 222 11.04 14.76 -0.78
C VAL A 222 9.91 15.72 -1.11
N GLU A 223 9.19 15.47 -2.21
CA GLU A 223 8.14 16.35 -2.71
C GLU A 223 6.80 16.18 -1.98
N ALA A 224 6.57 15.03 -1.35
CA ALA A 224 5.30 14.75 -0.67
C ALA A 224 5.06 15.70 0.53
N PRO A 225 3.79 16.11 0.79
CA PRO A 225 3.44 16.76 2.04
C PRO A 225 3.68 15.79 3.22
N ILE A 226 3.75 16.33 4.45
CA ILE A 226 4.07 15.55 5.67
C ILE A 226 3.20 14.28 5.77
N ALA A 227 1.87 14.41 5.62
CA ALA A 227 0.98 13.25 5.63
C ALA A 227 1.25 12.26 4.48
N GLY A 228 1.59 12.76 3.28
CA GLY A 228 1.96 11.93 2.13
C GLY A 228 3.22 11.10 2.41
N SER A 229 4.26 11.72 2.97
CA SER A 229 5.49 11.01 3.32
C SER A 229 5.27 9.97 4.44
N MET A 230 4.38 10.25 5.41
CA MET A 230 3.99 9.29 6.45
C MET A 230 3.32 8.04 5.85
N VAL A 231 2.38 8.22 4.91
CA VAL A 231 1.70 7.10 4.24
C VAL A 231 2.67 6.28 3.40
N LEU A 232 3.50 6.95 2.59
CA LEU A 232 4.49 6.28 1.74
C LEU A 232 5.37 5.34 2.56
N ALA A 233 5.96 5.85 3.64
CA ALA A 233 6.89 5.08 4.46
C ALA A 233 6.21 4.02 5.33
N ALA A 234 5.07 4.35 5.94
CA ALA A 234 4.45 3.47 6.94
C ALA A 234 3.62 2.34 6.33
N VAL A 235 2.93 2.56 5.19
CA VAL A 235 1.97 1.58 4.67
C VAL A 235 2.25 1.17 3.24
N LEU A 236 2.51 2.09 2.31
CA LEU A 236 2.64 1.74 0.90
C LEU A 236 3.81 0.79 0.61
N LEU A 237 4.95 1.00 1.28
CA LEU A 237 6.08 0.07 1.19
C LEU A 237 5.73 -1.31 1.76
N LYS A 238 5.04 -1.36 2.91
CA LYS A 238 4.62 -2.60 3.57
C LYS A 238 3.54 -3.34 2.78
N LEU A 239 2.72 -2.62 2.02
CA LEU A 239 1.75 -3.23 1.10
C LEU A 239 2.46 -4.05 0.00
N GLY A 240 3.59 -3.55 -0.51
CA GLY A 240 4.47 -4.32 -1.40
C GLY A 240 5.01 -5.58 -0.73
N GLY A 241 5.50 -5.47 0.50
CA GLY A 241 5.99 -6.62 1.30
C GLY A 241 4.92 -7.65 1.60
N TYR A 242 3.73 -7.19 1.97
CA TYR A 242 2.58 -8.07 2.20
C TYR A 242 2.21 -8.86 0.94
N GLY A 243 2.08 -8.18 -0.20
CA GLY A 243 1.78 -8.83 -1.47
C GLY A 243 2.87 -9.81 -1.92
N MET A 244 4.14 -9.44 -1.72
CA MET A 244 5.27 -10.33 -2.00
C MET A 244 5.20 -11.62 -1.16
N MET A 245 4.97 -11.51 0.16
CA MET A 245 4.84 -12.68 1.03
C MET A 245 3.68 -13.60 0.59
N ARG A 246 2.55 -13.03 0.15
CA ARG A 246 1.39 -13.81 -0.32
C ARG A 246 1.70 -14.57 -1.61
N ILE A 247 2.31 -13.91 -2.58
CA ILE A 247 2.63 -14.53 -3.88
C ILE A 247 3.77 -15.54 -3.76
N LEU A 248 4.81 -15.28 -2.96
CA LEU A 248 5.92 -16.22 -2.80
C LEU A 248 5.46 -17.60 -2.30
N VAL A 249 4.49 -17.63 -1.39
CA VAL A 249 3.92 -18.90 -0.90
C VAL A 249 3.24 -19.70 -2.01
N THR A 250 2.60 -19.02 -2.98
CA THR A 250 1.90 -19.67 -4.09
C THR A 250 2.85 -20.13 -5.22
N LEU A 251 4.03 -19.52 -5.31
CA LEU A 251 5.03 -19.78 -6.36
C LEU A 251 6.13 -20.76 -5.94
N ASP A 252 6.07 -21.34 -4.74
CA ASP A 252 7.02 -22.40 -4.33
C ASP A 252 6.78 -23.68 -5.20
N PRO A 253 7.81 -24.38 -5.70
CA PRO A 253 9.25 -24.30 -5.37
C PRO A 253 10.11 -23.38 -6.25
N LEU A 254 9.58 -22.81 -7.32
CA LEU A 254 10.32 -21.95 -8.27
C LEU A 254 11.04 -20.77 -7.62
N THR A 255 10.47 -20.23 -6.55
CA THR A 255 11.04 -19.11 -5.83
C THR A 255 12.42 -19.39 -5.27
N LYS A 256 12.69 -20.64 -4.85
CA LYS A 256 13.98 -21.03 -4.27
C LYS A 256 15.12 -20.95 -5.27
N GLU A 257 14.84 -21.25 -6.54
CA GLU A 257 15.85 -21.22 -7.59
C GLU A 257 16.01 -19.81 -8.19
N LEU A 258 14.91 -19.12 -8.45
CA LEU A 258 14.92 -17.86 -9.18
C LEU A 258 15.13 -16.62 -8.31
N SER A 259 14.97 -16.71 -6.98
CA SER A 259 15.13 -15.58 -6.06
C SER A 259 16.58 -15.15 -5.84
N TYR A 260 17.55 -16.04 -6.07
CA TYR A 260 18.96 -15.79 -5.77
C TYR A 260 19.52 -14.48 -6.36
N PRO A 261 19.38 -14.18 -7.67
CA PRO A 261 19.90 -12.94 -8.24
C PRO A 261 19.26 -11.69 -7.63
N PHE A 262 17.98 -11.74 -7.24
CA PHE A 262 17.29 -10.61 -6.60
C PHE A 262 17.77 -10.40 -5.17
N ILE A 263 18.07 -11.46 -4.44
CA ILE A 263 18.65 -11.38 -3.09
C ILE A 263 20.05 -10.75 -3.14
N VAL A 264 20.90 -11.18 -4.07
CA VAL A 264 22.24 -10.61 -4.27
C VAL A 264 22.14 -9.12 -4.60
N LEU A 265 21.24 -8.75 -5.49
CA LEU A 265 21.03 -7.36 -5.89
C LEU A 265 20.48 -6.52 -4.73
N ALA A 266 19.62 -7.09 -3.89
CA ALA A 266 19.12 -6.41 -2.69
C ALA A 266 20.26 -6.17 -1.67
N LEU A 267 21.11 -7.16 -1.42
CA LEU A 267 22.26 -7.02 -0.52
C LEU A 267 23.28 -5.99 -1.04
N TRP A 268 23.55 -6.02 -2.35
CA TRP A 268 24.36 -4.98 -2.99
C TRP A 268 23.76 -3.59 -2.80
N GLY A 269 22.42 -3.48 -2.94
CA GLY A 269 21.66 -2.25 -2.72
C GLY A 269 21.89 -1.68 -1.32
N VAL A 270 21.91 -2.50 -0.28
CA VAL A 270 22.15 -2.06 1.10
C VAL A 270 23.51 -1.34 1.23
N ILE A 271 24.56 -1.89 0.62
CA ILE A 271 25.89 -1.30 0.67
C ILE A 271 25.92 0.02 -0.10
N MET A 272 25.37 0.05 -1.31
CA MET A 272 25.38 1.24 -2.17
C MET A 272 24.53 2.36 -1.61
N THR A 273 23.31 2.07 -1.15
CA THR A 273 22.44 3.10 -0.55
C THR A 273 23.00 3.61 0.77
N GLY A 274 23.58 2.75 1.61
CA GLY A 274 24.28 3.17 2.83
C GLY A 274 25.44 4.15 2.55
N SER A 275 26.23 3.90 1.52
CA SER A 275 27.32 4.80 1.11
C SER A 275 26.81 6.14 0.56
N ILE A 276 25.67 6.15 -0.14
CA ILE A 276 25.02 7.36 -0.65
C ILE A 276 24.45 8.19 0.51
N CYS A 277 23.79 7.54 1.50
CA CYS A 277 23.26 8.22 2.68
C CYS A 277 24.33 9.01 3.44
N MET A 278 25.55 8.50 3.51
CA MET A 278 26.69 9.19 4.17
C MET A 278 27.05 10.52 3.50
N ARG A 279 26.68 10.74 2.25
CA ARG A 279 26.98 11.95 1.47
C ARG A 279 25.81 12.94 1.41
N GLN A 280 24.64 12.57 1.90
CA GLN A 280 23.46 13.43 1.87
C GLN A 280 23.53 14.51 2.96
N THR A 281 23.21 15.74 2.58
CA THR A 281 23.13 16.89 3.49
C THR A 281 21.70 17.20 3.93
N ASP A 282 20.71 16.83 3.10
CA ASP A 282 19.29 17.09 3.37
C ASP A 282 18.63 15.94 4.12
N LEU A 283 17.95 16.26 5.23
CA LEU A 283 17.27 15.27 6.07
C LEU A 283 16.18 14.46 5.33
N LYS A 284 15.44 15.09 4.41
CA LYS A 284 14.41 14.40 3.64
C LYS A 284 14.98 13.48 2.57
N SER A 285 16.12 13.82 1.98
CA SER A 285 16.79 12.98 0.98
C SER A 285 17.55 11.80 1.62
N LEU A 286 17.84 11.91 2.91
CA LEU A 286 18.51 10.86 3.69
C LEU A 286 17.51 9.74 4.08
N MET A 287 16.23 10.07 4.27
CA MET A 287 15.17 9.09 4.52
C MET A 287 14.78 8.32 3.25
#